data_e7126c514ceb19939865d93bc58a9b08
#
_entry.id   e7126c514ceb19939865d93bc58a9b08
#
_cell.length_a   1.000
_cell.length_b   1.000
_cell.length_c   1.000
_cell.angle_alpha   90.00
_cell.angle_beta   90.00
_cell.angle_gamma   90.00
#
_symmetry.space_group_name_H-M   'P 1'
#
loop_
_entity.id
_entity.type
_entity.pdbx_description
1 polymer ?
#
loop_
_entity_poly.entity_id
_entity_poly.type
_entity_poly.pdbx_seq_one_letter_code
_entity_poly.pdbx_strand_id
1 'polypeptide(L)'
;MPNVQVCAIIVTYHPDPSFPARLEKVGRQVGRVLIVDNSGNNRAIAFLKGHAHKDDVEVIYNGRNLGVAAALNLGAARARDLGFEWALTLDQDSEPSEDMVRCLWSVLQGDPRPETLAILAPQIIEASLGRPARFLRAGRAVLFDRPLCDGGRTMEVTTAITSGSLLGLRAHSDFGGFREDFFMDYVDTEYCLRAQTRGYRILAVCSAKLYHRLGDRKEISLGPLRLYPTFYGPDRWYTLSRNRIPMVRRYGLRFPHWLLYEVLASAFITARMLLAEPQRRAKVKAILRGTWDGLLGRLGPPDAFAESPAGISEDRGHADSGDPLDL
;
A
#
# COMPACT_ATOMS: atom_id res chain seq x y z
N MET A 1 -4.05 -26.38 3.52
CA MET A 1 -5.48 -26.07 3.44
C MET A 1 -5.65 -24.57 3.60
N PRO A 2 -6.61 -23.91 2.90
CA PRO A 2 -6.86 -22.49 3.08
C PRO A 2 -7.28 -22.18 4.51
N ASN A 3 -6.91 -21.01 5.02
CA ASN A 3 -7.37 -20.53 6.31
C ASN A 3 -8.76 -19.89 6.16
N VAL A 4 -9.80 -20.67 6.42
CA VAL A 4 -11.21 -20.26 6.28
C VAL A 4 -11.61 -19.11 7.21
N GLN A 5 -10.79 -18.75 8.19
CA GLN A 5 -11.03 -17.65 9.14
C GLN A 5 -10.47 -16.30 8.67
N VAL A 6 -9.77 -16.28 7.53
CA VAL A 6 -9.19 -15.07 6.95
C VAL A 6 -9.88 -14.74 5.64
N CYS A 7 -10.29 -13.47 5.49
CA CYS A 7 -10.76 -12.90 4.23
C CYS A 7 -9.65 -12.05 3.60
N ALA A 8 -9.31 -12.27 2.32
CA ALA A 8 -8.40 -11.36 1.62
C ALA A 8 -9.17 -10.17 1.03
N ILE A 9 -8.60 -8.97 1.15
CA ILE A 9 -9.08 -7.74 0.52
C ILE A 9 -8.00 -7.29 -0.47
N ILE A 10 -8.30 -7.34 -1.76
CA ILE A 10 -7.38 -6.94 -2.82
C ILE A 10 -7.91 -5.67 -3.48
N VAL A 11 -7.15 -4.58 -3.39
CA VAL A 11 -7.48 -3.33 -4.07
C VAL A 11 -6.90 -3.38 -5.49
N THR A 12 -7.75 -3.14 -6.50
CA THR A 12 -7.35 -3.12 -7.91
C THR A 12 -7.56 -1.75 -8.54
N TYR A 13 -6.65 -1.39 -9.44
CA TYR A 13 -6.73 -0.23 -10.32
C TYR A 13 -6.08 -0.57 -11.65
N HIS A 14 -6.88 -0.79 -12.70
CA HIS A 14 -6.44 -1.29 -14.01
C HIS A 14 -5.58 -2.56 -13.90
N PRO A 15 -6.13 -3.68 -13.39
CA PRO A 15 -5.36 -4.90 -13.14
C PRO A 15 -4.73 -5.42 -14.44
N ASP A 16 -3.49 -5.87 -14.33
CA ASP A 16 -2.70 -6.39 -15.44
C ASP A 16 -3.04 -7.87 -15.76
N PRO A 17 -2.63 -8.40 -16.94
CA PRO A 17 -2.93 -9.78 -17.35
C PRO A 17 -2.40 -10.88 -16.42
N SER A 18 -1.43 -10.59 -15.54
CA SER A 18 -0.90 -11.57 -14.58
C SER A 18 -1.66 -11.59 -13.24
N PHE A 19 -2.62 -10.67 -13.04
CA PHE A 19 -3.45 -10.61 -11.84
C PHE A 19 -4.19 -11.92 -11.51
N PRO A 20 -4.79 -12.67 -12.49
CA PRO A 20 -5.49 -13.92 -12.18
C PRO A 20 -4.59 -14.98 -11.53
N ALA A 21 -3.32 -15.07 -11.94
CA ALA A 21 -2.39 -16.01 -11.33
C ALA A 21 -2.06 -15.64 -9.87
N ARG A 22 -1.96 -14.34 -9.56
CA ARG A 22 -1.78 -13.86 -8.18
C ARG A 22 -3.03 -14.07 -7.34
N LEU A 23 -4.21 -13.79 -7.90
CA LEU A 23 -5.51 -14.06 -7.28
C LEU A 23 -5.64 -15.53 -6.87
N GLU A 24 -5.25 -16.45 -7.73
CA GLU A 24 -5.28 -17.88 -7.45
C GLU A 24 -4.35 -18.25 -6.27
N LYS A 25 -3.13 -17.70 -6.22
CA LYS A 25 -2.19 -17.92 -5.10
C LYS A 25 -2.74 -17.43 -3.77
N VAL A 26 -3.44 -16.30 -3.78
CA VAL A 26 -4.11 -15.77 -2.58
C VAL A 26 -5.30 -16.65 -2.17
N GLY A 27 -6.18 -16.99 -3.12
CA GLY A 27 -7.37 -17.80 -2.86
C GLY A 27 -7.07 -19.17 -2.27
N ARG A 28 -5.91 -19.76 -2.59
CA ARG A 28 -5.46 -21.04 -1.98
C ARG A 28 -5.15 -20.93 -0.49
N GLN A 29 -4.97 -19.71 0.06
CA GLN A 29 -4.53 -19.48 1.44
C GLN A 29 -5.63 -18.94 2.35
N VAL A 30 -6.74 -18.43 1.81
CA VAL A 30 -7.80 -17.74 2.55
C VAL A 30 -9.16 -18.38 2.32
N GLY A 31 -10.12 -18.10 3.19
CA GLY A 31 -11.49 -18.62 3.08
C GLY A 31 -12.36 -17.85 2.10
N ARG A 32 -12.03 -16.57 1.82
CA ARG A 32 -12.75 -15.70 0.89
C ARG A 32 -11.85 -14.60 0.35
N VAL A 33 -12.13 -14.15 -0.86
CA VAL A 33 -11.45 -13.00 -1.48
C VAL A 33 -12.47 -11.93 -1.83
N LEU A 34 -12.22 -10.70 -1.40
CA LEU A 34 -12.91 -9.49 -1.80
C LEU A 34 -11.99 -8.68 -2.68
N ILE A 35 -12.39 -8.45 -3.92
CA ILE A 35 -11.69 -7.53 -4.83
C ILE A 35 -12.44 -6.20 -4.80
N VAL A 36 -11.75 -5.11 -4.45
CA VAL A 36 -12.32 -3.76 -4.45
C VAL A 36 -11.70 -2.99 -5.61
N ASP A 37 -12.48 -2.80 -6.68
CA ASP A 37 -11.98 -2.22 -7.93
C ASP A 37 -12.20 -0.71 -8.00
N ASN A 38 -11.11 0.01 -8.13
CA ASN A 38 -11.04 1.47 -8.30
C ASN A 38 -10.90 1.91 -9.77
N SER A 39 -10.96 0.99 -10.74
CA SER A 39 -10.66 1.32 -12.15
C SER A 39 -11.72 2.20 -12.82
N GLY A 40 -13.00 2.00 -12.49
CA GLY A 40 -14.13 2.81 -12.98
C GLY A 40 -14.41 2.73 -14.48
N ASN A 41 -13.92 1.67 -15.18
CA ASN A 41 -14.15 1.52 -16.62
C ASN A 41 -14.58 0.10 -17.01
N ASN A 42 -15.26 0.00 -18.16
CA ASN A 42 -15.83 -1.25 -18.66
C ASN A 42 -14.78 -2.33 -18.96
N ARG A 43 -13.56 -1.96 -19.33
CA ARG A 43 -12.46 -2.91 -19.62
C ARG A 43 -12.05 -3.66 -18.38
N ALA A 44 -11.83 -2.96 -17.27
CA ALA A 44 -11.49 -3.58 -15.98
C ALA A 44 -12.63 -4.44 -15.45
N ILE A 45 -13.89 -3.97 -15.56
CA ILE A 45 -15.08 -4.72 -15.17
C ILE A 45 -15.16 -6.04 -15.97
N ALA A 46 -15.03 -5.98 -17.29
CA ALA A 46 -15.05 -7.17 -18.15
C ALA A 46 -13.91 -8.15 -17.81
N PHE A 47 -12.71 -7.60 -17.57
CA PHE A 47 -11.54 -8.40 -17.17
C PHE A 47 -11.79 -9.14 -15.86
N LEU A 48 -12.25 -8.44 -14.82
CA LEU A 48 -12.53 -9.03 -13.51
C LEU A 48 -13.67 -10.04 -13.57
N LYS A 49 -14.76 -9.75 -14.29
CA LYS A 49 -15.85 -10.70 -14.51
C LYS A 49 -15.39 -11.99 -15.18
N GLY A 50 -14.42 -11.91 -16.10
CA GLY A 50 -13.87 -13.08 -16.78
C GLY A 50 -12.96 -13.97 -15.90
N HIS A 51 -12.42 -13.42 -14.80
CA HIS A 51 -11.40 -14.12 -14.01
C HIS A 51 -11.75 -14.32 -12.54
N ALA A 52 -12.73 -13.59 -12.00
CA ALA A 52 -13.13 -13.62 -10.60
C ALA A 52 -14.55 -14.23 -10.43
N HIS A 53 -14.77 -15.42 -11.02
CA HIS A 53 -16.09 -16.09 -11.06
C HIS A 53 -16.22 -17.29 -10.13
N LYS A 54 -15.30 -17.44 -9.18
CA LYS A 54 -15.38 -18.51 -8.15
C LYS A 54 -16.34 -18.10 -7.04
N ASP A 55 -17.01 -19.08 -6.42
CA ASP A 55 -17.98 -18.85 -5.34
C ASP A 55 -17.37 -18.17 -4.09
N ASP A 56 -16.06 -18.30 -3.91
CA ASP A 56 -15.29 -17.72 -2.83
C ASP A 56 -14.69 -16.33 -3.16
N VAL A 57 -14.99 -15.77 -4.34
CA VAL A 57 -14.51 -14.46 -4.79
C VAL A 57 -15.68 -13.51 -5.01
N GLU A 58 -15.64 -12.33 -4.39
CA GLU A 58 -16.61 -11.25 -4.56
C GLU A 58 -15.90 -10.00 -5.08
N VAL A 59 -16.50 -9.32 -6.07
CA VAL A 59 -15.96 -8.08 -6.62
C VAL A 59 -16.88 -6.91 -6.28
N ILE A 60 -16.31 -5.88 -5.66
CA ILE A 60 -16.96 -4.60 -5.34
C ILE A 60 -16.44 -3.56 -6.34
N TYR A 61 -17.31 -3.04 -7.17
CA TYR A 61 -16.95 -2.02 -8.18
C TYR A 61 -17.27 -0.63 -7.66
N ASN A 62 -16.26 0.22 -7.47
CA ASN A 62 -16.43 1.58 -6.97
C ASN A 62 -16.90 2.58 -8.06
N GLY A 63 -16.87 2.19 -9.34
CA GLY A 63 -17.25 3.05 -10.47
C GLY A 63 -16.30 4.22 -10.75
N ARG A 64 -15.36 4.50 -9.83
CA ARG A 64 -14.32 5.52 -9.94
C ARG A 64 -13.18 5.23 -8.96
N ASN A 65 -12.06 5.93 -9.09
CA ASN A 65 -10.97 5.81 -8.13
C ASN A 65 -11.28 6.60 -6.84
N LEU A 66 -11.57 5.88 -5.75
CA LEU A 66 -11.82 6.45 -4.42
C LEU A 66 -10.54 6.58 -3.58
N GLY A 67 -9.40 6.13 -4.09
CA GLY A 67 -8.15 5.97 -3.35
C GLY A 67 -8.07 4.65 -2.59
N VAL A 68 -6.85 4.31 -2.16
CA VAL A 68 -6.58 3.03 -1.50
C VAL A 68 -7.25 2.94 -0.12
N ALA A 69 -7.30 4.05 0.63
CA ALA A 69 -7.89 4.09 1.97
C ALA A 69 -9.38 3.74 1.96
N ALA A 70 -10.16 4.41 1.08
CA ALA A 70 -11.59 4.14 0.94
C ALA A 70 -11.86 2.72 0.45
N ALA A 71 -11.09 2.23 -0.52
CA ALA A 71 -11.22 0.86 -1.01
C ALA A 71 -10.94 -0.19 0.08
N LEU A 72 -9.90 0.00 0.89
CA LEU A 72 -9.61 -0.87 2.03
C LEU A 72 -10.72 -0.82 3.09
N ASN A 73 -11.27 0.36 3.38
CA ASN A 73 -12.37 0.51 4.33
C ASN A 73 -13.65 -0.21 3.86
N LEU A 74 -13.99 -0.10 2.58
CA LEU A 74 -15.12 -0.83 1.98
C LEU A 74 -14.93 -2.34 2.08
N GLY A 75 -13.73 -2.84 1.72
CA GLY A 75 -13.41 -4.25 1.86
C GLY A 75 -13.46 -4.73 3.31
N ALA A 76 -12.93 -3.93 4.27
CA ALA A 76 -12.94 -4.24 5.69
C ALA A 76 -14.37 -4.26 6.27
N ALA A 77 -15.23 -3.33 5.85
CA ALA A 77 -16.64 -3.33 6.23
C ALA A 77 -17.33 -4.61 5.70
N ARG A 78 -17.15 -4.93 4.42
CA ARG A 78 -17.74 -6.13 3.83
C ARG A 78 -17.25 -7.43 4.46
N ALA A 79 -15.94 -7.52 4.79
CA ALA A 79 -15.40 -8.68 5.48
C ALA A 79 -16.03 -8.88 6.88
N ARG A 80 -16.27 -7.79 7.62
CA ARG A 80 -17.00 -7.86 8.91
C ARG A 80 -18.44 -8.30 8.75
N ASP A 81 -19.16 -7.79 7.75
CA ASP A 81 -20.55 -8.18 7.44
C ASP A 81 -20.65 -9.69 7.13
N LEU A 82 -19.57 -10.25 6.56
CA LEU A 82 -19.43 -11.69 6.33
C LEU A 82 -18.97 -12.49 7.55
N GLY A 83 -18.77 -11.84 8.70
CA GLY A 83 -18.40 -12.48 9.97
C GLY A 83 -16.91 -12.74 10.17
N PHE A 84 -16.02 -12.17 9.35
CA PHE A 84 -14.58 -12.30 9.56
C PHE A 84 -14.08 -11.35 10.65
N GLU A 85 -13.14 -11.81 11.46
CA GLU A 85 -12.45 -11.01 12.47
C GLU A 85 -11.11 -10.46 11.96
N TRP A 86 -10.52 -11.13 10.96
CA TRP A 86 -9.24 -10.80 10.38
C TRP A 86 -9.30 -10.75 8.86
N ALA A 87 -8.66 -9.74 8.29
CA ALA A 87 -8.56 -9.59 6.84
C ALA A 87 -7.10 -9.45 6.39
N LEU A 88 -6.73 -10.16 5.34
CA LEU A 88 -5.46 -10.00 4.65
C LEU A 88 -5.60 -8.88 3.61
N THR A 89 -4.92 -7.76 3.79
CA THR A 89 -4.93 -6.66 2.80
C THR A 89 -3.81 -6.82 1.79
N LEU A 90 -4.11 -6.60 0.50
CA LEU A 90 -3.15 -6.80 -0.60
C LEU A 90 -3.33 -5.75 -1.70
N ASP A 91 -2.21 -5.32 -2.27
CA ASP A 91 -2.20 -4.63 -3.56
C ASP A 91 -2.25 -5.65 -4.70
N GLN A 92 -2.76 -5.24 -5.87
CA GLN A 92 -2.95 -6.14 -7.02
C GLN A 92 -1.66 -6.76 -7.57
N ASP A 93 -0.50 -6.16 -7.31
CA ASP A 93 0.83 -6.58 -7.77
C ASP A 93 1.63 -7.37 -6.72
N SER A 94 1.01 -7.66 -5.58
CA SER A 94 1.62 -8.38 -4.48
C SER A 94 1.51 -9.89 -4.63
N GLU A 95 2.58 -10.59 -4.31
CA GLU A 95 2.65 -12.04 -4.43
C GLU A 95 3.07 -12.67 -3.08
N PRO A 96 2.13 -13.33 -2.36
CA PRO A 96 2.46 -14.01 -1.11
C PRO A 96 3.27 -15.28 -1.36
N SER A 97 4.19 -15.63 -0.42
CA SER A 97 4.72 -16.99 -0.38
C SER A 97 3.60 -18.00 -0.08
N GLU A 98 3.78 -19.27 -0.45
CA GLU A 98 2.74 -20.31 -0.32
C GLU A 98 2.21 -20.51 1.09
N ASP A 99 2.98 -20.14 2.10
CA ASP A 99 2.66 -20.33 3.52
C ASP A 99 2.50 -19.02 4.30
N MET A 100 2.45 -17.88 3.61
CA MET A 100 2.43 -16.56 4.27
C MET A 100 1.29 -16.41 5.25
N VAL A 101 0.05 -16.72 4.83
CA VAL A 101 -1.14 -16.59 5.70
C VAL A 101 -1.06 -17.56 6.88
N ARG A 102 -0.59 -18.78 6.65
CA ARG A 102 -0.38 -19.77 7.71
C ARG A 102 0.61 -19.27 8.77
N CYS A 103 1.72 -18.67 8.34
CA CYS A 103 2.72 -18.09 9.25
C CYS A 103 2.14 -16.93 10.07
N LEU A 104 1.43 -15.99 9.41
CA LEU A 104 0.76 -14.87 10.10
C LEU A 104 -0.28 -15.37 11.11
N TRP A 105 -1.11 -16.33 10.72
CA TRP A 105 -2.14 -16.90 11.55
C TRP A 105 -1.59 -17.68 12.76
N SER A 106 -0.54 -18.45 12.56
CA SER A 106 0.12 -19.18 13.65
C SER A 106 0.68 -18.23 14.72
N VAL A 107 1.24 -17.08 14.32
CA VAL A 107 1.71 -16.05 15.25
C VAL A 107 0.54 -15.41 15.98
N LEU A 108 -0.55 -15.10 15.29
CA LEU A 108 -1.77 -14.56 15.90
C LEU A 108 -2.31 -15.49 16.99
N GLN A 109 -2.44 -16.78 16.68
CA GLN A 109 -2.95 -17.77 17.63
C GLN A 109 -2.03 -18.00 18.83
N GLY A 110 -0.71 -17.82 18.65
CA GLY A 110 0.28 -17.96 19.71
C GLY A 110 0.55 -16.68 20.51
N ASP A 111 -0.01 -15.54 20.11
CA ASP A 111 0.21 -14.27 20.84
C ASP A 111 -0.59 -14.27 22.15
N PRO A 112 0.04 -13.91 23.29
CA PRO A 112 -0.65 -13.92 24.59
C PRO A 112 -1.72 -12.82 24.73
N ARG A 113 -1.75 -11.83 23.83
CA ARG A 113 -2.69 -10.70 23.84
C ARG A 113 -3.16 -10.37 22.43
N PRO A 114 -3.82 -11.31 21.72
CA PRO A 114 -4.21 -11.12 20.32
C PRO A 114 -5.19 -9.94 20.13
N GLU A 115 -5.98 -9.63 21.16
CA GLU A 115 -6.91 -8.49 21.17
C GLU A 115 -6.22 -7.12 21.10
N THR A 116 -4.92 -7.06 21.41
CA THR A 116 -4.10 -5.82 21.28
C THR A 116 -3.41 -5.69 19.93
N LEU A 117 -3.56 -6.65 19.03
CA LEU A 117 -2.95 -6.62 17.72
C LEU A 117 -3.85 -5.87 16.73
N ALA A 118 -3.32 -4.83 16.09
CA ALA A 118 -3.97 -4.18 14.97
C ALA A 118 -3.50 -4.75 13.62
N ILE A 119 -2.21 -5.05 13.51
CA ILE A 119 -1.57 -5.54 12.28
C ILE A 119 -0.53 -6.61 12.61
N LEU A 120 -0.55 -7.70 11.83
CA LEU A 120 0.59 -8.59 11.66
C LEU A 120 1.10 -8.46 10.22
N ALA A 121 2.34 -8.01 10.04
CA ALA A 121 2.90 -7.72 8.73
C ALA A 121 3.98 -8.75 8.33
N PRO A 122 4.00 -9.22 7.08
CA PRO A 122 5.04 -10.11 6.60
C PRO A 122 6.36 -9.37 6.36
N GLN A 123 7.46 -10.11 6.25
CA GLN A 123 8.70 -9.59 5.68
C GLN A 123 8.50 -9.34 4.19
N ILE A 124 8.60 -8.08 3.79
CA ILE A 124 8.57 -7.71 2.38
C ILE A 124 9.90 -8.04 1.74
N ILE A 125 9.85 -8.76 0.61
CA ILE A 125 10.98 -8.97 -0.28
C ILE A 125 10.76 -8.07 -1.50
N GLU A 126 11.64 -7.10 -1.71
CA GLU A 126 11.59 -6.23 -2.89
C GLU A 126 11.80 -7.08 -4.14
N ALA A 127 10.76 -7.23 -4.96
CA ALA A 127 10.75 -8.16 -6.09
C ALA A 127 11.81 -7.82 -7.16
N SER A 128 12.13 -6.53 -7.35
CA SER A 128 13.13 -6.09 -8.34
C SER A 128 14.58 -6.29 -7.88
N LEU A 129 14.84 -6.35 -6.57
CA LEU A 129 16.18 -6.42 -6.00
C LEU A 129 16.45 -7.75 -5.28
N GLY A 130 15.44 -8.58 -5.04
CA GLY A 130 15.54 -9.82 -4.28
C GLY A 130 15.98 -9.60 -2.81
N ARG A 131 15.80 -8.38 -2.28
CA ARG A 131 16.30 -7.99 -0.96
C ARG A 131 15.18 -7.75 0.03
N PRO A 132 15.33 -8.17 1.30
CA PRO A 132 14.34 -7.88 2.33
C PRO A 132 14.31 -6.38 2.66
N ALA A 133 13.10 -5.82 2.75
CA ALA A 133 12.89 -4.47 3.24
C ALA A 133 13.11 -4.41 4.76
N ARG A 134 13.61 -3.27 5.23
CA ARG A 134 13.84 -3.02 6.67
C ARG A 134 12.59 -2.41 7.29
N PHE A 135 12.25 -2.91 8.46
CA PHE A 135 11.21 -2.29 9.28
C PHE A 135 11.71 -1.02 9.96
N LEU A 136 10.78 -0.20 10.46
CA LEU A 136 11.07 0.94 11.33
C LEU A 136 10.66 0.60 12.74
N ARG A 137 11.57 0.81 13.70
CA ARG A 137 11.33 0.59 15.12
C ARG A 137 11.90 1.76 15.94
N ALA A 138 11.29 2.04 17.10
CA ALA A 138 11.86 2.96 18.08
C ALA A 138 13.20 2.41 18.58
N GLY A 139 14.23 3.25 18.51
CA GLY A 139 15.54 3.01 19.11
C GLY A 139 15.65 3.61 20.50
N ARG A 140 16.86 3.95 20.93
CA ARG A 140 17.09 4.65 22.20
C ARG A 140 16.72 6.12 22.06
N ALA A 141 16.05 6.67 23.06
CA ALA A 141 15.58 8.06 23.10
C ALA A 141 14.75 8.42 21.85
N VAL A 142 15.17 9.42 21.08
CA VAL A 142 14.52 9.87 19.85
C VAL A 142 15.03 9.18 18.59
N LEU A 143 16.00 8.27 18.70
CA LEU A 143 16.58 7.58 17.57
C LEU A 143 15.63 6.50 17.03
N PHE A 144 15.84 6.11 15.81
CA PHE A 144 15.16 4.98 15.18
C PHE A 144 16.15 3.83 14.90
N ASP A 145 15.60 2.64 14.79
CA ASP A 145 16.28 1.43 14.36
C ASP A 145 15.65 0.89 13.07
N ARG A 146 16.46 0.29 12.22
CA ARG A 146 16.02 -0.27 10.93
C ARG A 146 16.38 -1.76 10.87
N PRO A 147 15.74 -2.61 11.72
CA PRO A 147 16.04 -4.03 11.74
C PRO A 147 15.60 -4.74 10.45
N LEU A 148 16.37 -5.76 10.10
CA LEU A 148 15.93 -6.83 9.21
C LEU A 148 15.30 -7.94 10.06
N CYS A 149 14.42 -8.71 9.44
CA CYS A 149 13.99 -9.96 10.03
C CYS A 149 15.14 -10.96 10.15
N ASP A 150 15.23 -11.64 11.28
CA ASP A 150 16.29 -12.60 11.62
C ASP A 150 15.80 -14.06 11.61
N GLY A 151 15.00 -14.42 10.62
CA GLY A 151 14.75 -15.83 10.31
C GLY A 151 13.82 -16.61 11.24
N GLY A 152 12.81 -16.00 11.83
CA GLY A 152 11.74 -16.75 12.54
C GLY A 152 11.19 -16.09 13.78
N ARG A 153 11.72 -14.94 14.16
CA ARG A 153 11.22 -14.14 15.29
C ARG A 153 10.14 -13.17 14.83
N THR A 154 9.29 -12.79 15.77
CA THR A 154 8.39 -11.65 15.64
C THR A 154 9.05 -10.43 16.27
N MET A 155 8.73 -9.23 15.79
CA MET A 155 9.15 -7.99 16.41
C MET A 155 8.08 -6.93 16.36
N GLU A 156 7.94 -6.14 17.41
CA GLU A 156 7.11 -4.94 17.37
C GLU A 156 7.81 -3.87 16.52
N VAL A 157 7.03 -3.23 15.63
CA VAL A 157 7.51 -2.23 14.68
C VAL A 157 6.65 -0.98 14.75
N THR A 158 7.22 0.16 14.37
CA THR A 158 6.49 1.44 14.36
C THR A 158 5.51 1.51 13.19
N THR A 159 5.90 1.02 12.02
CA THR A 159 5.09 1.07 10.81
C THR A 159 5.22 -0.22 10.01
N ALA A 160 4.15 -0.58 9.33
CA ALA A 160 4.09 -1.64 8.33
C ALA A 160 3.28 -1.14 7.14
N ILE A 161 3.52 -1.67 5.94
CA ILE A 161 2.67 -1.40 4.79
C ILE A 161 1.40 -2.25 4.87
N THR A 162 0.32 -1.77 4.25
CA THR A 162 -0.95 -2.52 4.22
C THR A 162 -0.83 -3.79 3.41
N SER A 163 -0.07 -3.78 2.30
CA SER A 163 0.04 -4.95 1.45
C SER A 163 0.70 -6.15 2.13
N GLY A 164 -0.01 -7.29 2.14
CA GLY A 164 0.36 -8.53 2.83
C GLY A 164 0.06 -8.54 4.33
N SER A 165 -0.46 -7.47 4.89
CA SER A 165 -0.73 -7.37 6.32
C SER A 165 -2.05 -8.05 6.70
N LEU A 166 -2.02 -8.81 7.79
CA LEU A 166 -3.22 -9.33 8.44
C LEU A 166 -3.76 -8.26 9.38
N LEU A 167 -4.92 -7.72 9.05
CA LEU A 167 -5.58 -6.59 9.70
C LEU A 167 -6.62 -7.10 10.69
N GLY A 168 -6.56 -6.69 11.94
CA GLY A 168 -7.59 -6.94 12.95
C GLY A 168 -8.82 -6.06 12.70
N LEU A 169 -9.93 -6.64 12.26
CA LEU A 169 -11.13 -5.88 11.87
C LEU A 169 -11.83 -5.23 13.07
N ARG A 170 -11.69 -5.80 14.27
CA ARG A 170 -12.14 -5.16 15.51
C ARG A 170 -11.34 -3.88 15.78
N ALA A 171 -10.01 -3.97 15.79
CA ALA A 171 -9.14 -2.80 15.97
C ALA A 171 -9.42 -1.72 14.91
N HIS A 172 -9.56 -2.13 13.63
CA HIS A 172 -9.91 -1.25 12.54
C HIS A 172 -11.23 -0.49 12.79
N SER A 173 -12.24 -1.16 13.35
CA SER A 173 -13.51 -0.53 13.71
C SER A 173 -13.36 0.43 14.90
N ASP A 174 -12.62 0.02 15.94
CA ASP A 174 -12.51 0.74 17.21
C ASP A 174 -11.89 2.14 17.07
N PHE A 175 -11.00 2.35 16.10
CA PHE A 175 -10.40 3.66 15.87
C PHE A 175 -10.68 4.28 14.50
N GLY A 176 -11.68 3.74 13.76
CA GLY A 176 -12.32 4.44 12.63
C GLY A 176 -11.67 4.21 11.27
N GLY A 177 -11.06 3.04 11.03
CA GLY A 177 -10.58 2.64 9.70
C GLY A 177 -9.38 3.43 9.19
N PHE A 178 -9.07 3.32 7.91
CA PHE A 178 -8.05 4.11 7.23
C PHE A 178 -8.55 5.53 6.95
N ARG A 179 -7.65 6.52 6.94
CA ARG A 179 -8.00 7.92 6.62
C ARG A 179 -8.23 8.11 5.12
N GLU A 180 -9.48 8.24 4.72
CA GLU A 180 -9.89 8.36 3.32
C GLU A 180 -9.46 9.68 2.68
N ASP A 181 -9.37 10.75 3.48
CA ASP A 181 -8.91 12.06 3.03
C ASP A 181 -7.42 12.10 2.63
N PHE A 182 -6.66 11.05 2.97
CA PHE A 182 -5.30 10.88 2.45
C PHE A 182 -5.29 10.37 1.01
N PHE A 183 -6.32 9.66 0.58
CA PHE A 183 -6.47 9.08 -0.75
C PHE A 183 -5.43 7.99 -1.04
N MET A 184 -4.15 8.35 -1.04
CA MET A 184 -2.97 7.48 -1.17
C MET A 184 -1.80 8.08 -0.40
N ASP A 185 -0.71 7.36 -0.21
CA ASP A 185 0.48 7.73 0.56
C ASP A 185 0.18 8.09 2.03
N TYR A 186 0.98 7.58 2.94
CA TYR A 186 0.81 7.67 4.40
C TYR A 186 -0.44 6.99 4.98
N VAL A 187 -1.27 6.34 4.20
CA VAL A 187 -2.47 5.63 4.67
C VAL A 187 -2.11 4.57 5.70
N ASP A 188 -1.12 3.76 5.38
CA ASP A 188 -0.55 2.71 6.22
C ASP A 188 0.20 3.25 7.44
N THR A 189 1.05 4.25 7.22
CA THR A 189 1.84 4.87 8.28
C THR A 189 0.93 5.55 9.31
N GLU A 190 -0.07 6.31 8.85
CA GLU A 190 -1.05 6.96 9.72
C GLU A 190 -1.82 5.93 10.56
N TYR A 191 -2.30 4.89 9.91
CA TYR A 191 -3.03 3.82 10.57
C TYR A 191 -2.18 3.17 11.68
N CYS A 192 -0.93 2.82 11.38
CA CYS A 192 -0.01 2.22 12.37
C CYS A 192 0.25 3.15 13.55
N LEU A 193 0.53 4.44 13.31
CA LEU A 193 0.79 5.40 14.39
C LEU A 193 -0.47 5.65 15.22
N ARG A 194 -1.64 5.76 14.58
CA ARG A 194 -2.92 5.93 15.27
C ARG A 194 -3.28 4.71 16.11
N ALA A 195 -3.11 3.50 15.61
CA ALA A 195 -3.31 2.26 16.34
C ALA A 195 -2.48 2.23 17.64
N GLN A 196 -1.19 2.56 17.54
CA GLN A 196 -0.31 2.61 18.71
C GLN A 196 -0.72 3.70 19.71
N THR A 197 -1.29 4.84 19.27
CA THR A 197 -1.84 5.84 20.19
C THR A 197 -3.05 5.33 20.99
N ARG A 198 -3.67 4.25 20.53
CA ARG A 198 -4.80 3.58 21.18
C ARG A 198 -4.39 2.31 21.96
N GLY A 199 -3.08 2.07 22.08
CA GLY A 199 -2.55 0.91 22.80
C GLY A 199 -2.47 -0.38 21.99
N TYR A 200 -2.76 -0.34 20.69
CA TYR A 200 -2.59 -1.49 19.81
C TYR A 200 -1.15 -1.67 19.36
N ARG A 201 -0.78 -2.92 19.07
CA ARG A 201 0.55 -3.32 18.61
C ARG A 201 0.56 -3.59 17.11
N ILE A 202 1.69 -3.29 16.49
CA ILE A 202 2.00 -3.65 15.11
C ILE A 202 3.16 -4.65 15.17
N LEU A 203 2.94 -5.85 14.63
CA LEU A 203 3.89 -6.94 14.76
C LEU A 203 4.41 -7.37 13.38
N ALA A 204 5.71 -7.36 13.17
CA ALA A 204 6.35 -7.98 12.02
C ALA A 204 6.54 -9.48 12.28
N VAL A 205 6.17 -10.31 11.30
CA VAL A 205 6.26 -11.78 11.33
C VAL A 205 7.31 -12.23 10.31
N CYS A 206 8.49 -12.55 10.77
CA CYS A 206 9.66 -12.78 9.93
C CYS A 206 9.58 -14.09 9.11
N SER A 207 8.79 -15.07 9.54
CA SER A 207 8.53 -16.29 8.78
C SER A 207 7.60 -16.12 7.61
N ALA A 208 6.71 -15.11 7.64
CA ALA A 208 5.81 -14.78 6.55
C ALA A 208 6.53 -13.90 5.52
N LYS A 209 6.42 -14.20 4.23
CA LYS A 209 7.09 -13.45 3.16
C LYS A 209 6.10 -12.98 2.11
N LEU A 210 6.23 -11.72 1.70
CA LEU A 210 5.52 -11.12 0.58
C LEU A 210 6.52 -10.60 -0.44
N TYR A 211 6.39 -11.02 -1.70
CA TYR A 211 7.13 -10.44 -2.81
C TYR A 211 6.32 -9.27 -3.36
N HIS A 212 6.88 -8.06 -3.28
CA HIS A 212 6.18 -6.84 -3.66
C HIS A 212 7.12 -5.85 -4.33
N ARG A 213 6.63 -5.09 -5.31
CA ARG A 213 7.38 -4.04 -5.98
C ARG A 213 7.22 -2.73 -5.23
N LEU A 214 8.30 -2.22 -4.64
CA LEU A 214 8.31 -0.90 -3.99
C LEU A 214 8.62 0.22 -5.01
N GLY A 215 7.74 0.39 -6.00
CA GLY A 215 7.89 1.34 -7.11
C GLY A 215 8.81 0.84 -8.23
N ASP A 216 8.90 1.61 -9.32
CA ASP A 216 9.74 1.30 -10.49
C ASP A 216 11.21 1.67 -10.22
N ARG A 217 11.86 0.96 -9.31
CA ARG A 217 13.26 1.21 -8.98
C ARG A 217 14.17 0.73 -10.11
N LYS A 218 14.87 1.66 -10.75
CA LYS A 218 15.93 1.38 -11.73
C LYS A 218 17.26 1.79 -11.13
N GLU A 219 18.31 1.00 -11.34
CA GLU A 219 19.66 1.38 -10.96
C GLU A 219 20.17 2.46 -11.93
N ILE A 220 20.63 3.58 -11.38
CA ILE A 220 21.37 4.61 -12.13
C ILE A 220 22.76 4.70 -11.54
N SER A 221 23.77 4.52 -12.38
CA SER A 221 25.16 4.66 -12.00
C SER A 221 25.67 6.07 -12.37
N LEU A 222 26.07 6.83 -11.36
CA LEU A 222 26.76 8.11 -11.50
C LEU A 222 28.23 7.92 -11.09
N GLY A 223 29.08 7.44 -12.00
CA GLY A 223 30.44 7.02 -11.68
C GLY A 223 30.43 5.85 -10.68
N PRO A 224 31.11 5.96 -9.53
CA PRO A 224 31.11 4.90 -8.51
C PRO A 224 29.80 4.87 -7.68
N LEU A 225 28.97 5.89 -7.77
CA LEU A 225 27.73 6.00 -6.99
C LEU A 225 26.57 5.30 -7.70
N ARG A 226 25.97 4.30 -7.04
CA ARG A 226 24.77 3.61 -7.51
C ARG A 226 23.54 4.18 -6.80
N LEU A 227 22.61 4.74 -7.55
CA LEU A 227 21.37 5.30 -7.06
C LEU A 227 20.19 4.44 -7.54
N TYR A 228 19.17 4.29 -6.69
CA TYR A 228 17.94 3.56 -7.00
C TYR A 228 16.73 4.51 -6.86
N PRO A 229 16.56 5.49 -7.75
CA PRO A 229 15.44 6.42 -7.71
C PRO A 229 14.10 5.69 -7.88
N THR A 230 13.03 6.30 -7.37
CA THR A 230 11.68 5.72 -7.35
C THR A 230 10.86 6.04 -8.59
N PHE A 231 11.29 7.03 -9.38
CA PHE A 231 10.62 7.52 -10.59
C PHE A 231 9.14 7.88 -10.37
N TYR A 232 8.77 8.35 -9.19
CA TYR A 232 7.40 8.81 -8.94
C TYR A 232 7.04 10.00 -9.84
N GLY A 233 5.80 10.00 -10.34
CA GLY A 233 5.23 11.13 -11.07
C GLY A 233 5.00 12.35 -10.17
N PRO A 234 4.77 13.55 -10.76
CA PRO A 234 4.48 14.77 -10.00
C PRO A 234 3.31 14.63 -9.04
N ASP A 235 2.24 13.91 -9.44
CA ASP A 235 1.03 13.72 -8.61
C ASP A 235 1.33 12.96 -7.31
N ARG A 236 2.22 11.96 -7.37
CA ARG A 236 2.65 11.25 -6.17
C ARG A 236 3.56 12.09 -5.28
N TRP A 237 4.41 12.94 -5.87
CA TRP A 237 5.19 13.92 -5.10
C TRP A 237 4.30 14.95 -4.40
N TYR A 238 3.19 15.35 -5.06
CA TYR A 238 2.19 16.22 -4.46
C TYR A 238 1.53 15.55 -3.25
N THR A 239 0.99 14.33 -3.39
CA THR A 239 0.30 13.63 -2.29
C THR A 239 1.22 13.32 -1.13
N LEU A 240 2.46 12.86 -1.38
CA LEU A 240 3.48 12.65 -0.35
C LEU A 240 3.76 13.93 0.46
N SER A 241 3.95 15.06 -0.24
CA SER A 241 4.27 16.33 0.43
C SER A 241 3.09 16.90 1.18
N ARG A 242 1.87 16.78 0.63
CA ARG A 242 0.63 17.22 1.25
C ARG A 242 0.32 16.43 2.53
N ASN A 243 0.32 15.12 2.44
CA ASN A 243 -0.09 14.25 3.54
C ASN A 243 0.95 14.22 4.68
N ARG A 244 2.22 14.50 4.39
CA ARG A 244 3.28 14.63 5.39
C ARG A 244 2.96 15.69 6.45
N ILE A 245 2.35 16.80 6.07
CA ILE A 245 2.09 17.91 7.00
C ILE A 245 1.17 17.50 8.15
N PRO A 246 -0.05 16.97 7.92
CA PRO A 246 -0.90 16.50 9.01
C PRO A 246 -0.26 15.35 9.80
N MET A 247 0.55 14.50 9.16
CA MET A 247 1.28 13.45 9.85
C MET A 247 2.28 14.00 10.87
N VAL A 248 3.12 14.96 10.44
CA VAL A 248 4.10 15.60 11.33
C VAL A 248 3.41 16.37 12.46
N ARG A 249 2.35 17.12 12.15
CA ARG A 249 1.59 17.87 13.15
C ARG A 249 0.97 16.98 14.23
N ARG A 250 0.42 15.83 13.82
CA ARG A 250 -0.32 14.95 14.72
C ARG A 250 0.58 13.99 15.49
N TYR A 251 1.61 13.45 14.84
CA TYR A 251 2.39 12.33 15.37
C TYR A 251 3.85 12.67 15.67
N GLY A 252 4.39 13.78 15.14
CA GLY A 252 5.81 14.08 15.23
C GLY A 252 6.35 14.10 16.66
N LEU A 253 5.68 14.82 17.58
CA LEU A 253 6.10 14.88 18.99
C LEU A 253 5.84 13.57 19.74
N ARG A 254 4.83 12.80 19.32
CA ARG A 254 4.48 11.54 19.99
C ARG A 254 5.37 10.38 19.56
N PHE A 255 5.88 10.44 18.33
CA PHE A 255 6.80 9.45 17.76
C PHE A 255 8.06 10.13 17.21
N PRO A 256 8.92 10.69 18.05
CA PRO A 256 10.07 11.48 17.62
C PRO A 256 11.07 10.66 16.78
N HIS A 257 11.19 9.36 17.04
CA HIS A 257 11.98 8.45 16.23
C HIS A 257 11.45 8.31 14.79
N TRP A 258 10.12 8.29 14.63
CA TRP A 258 9.48 8.31 13.32
C TRP A 258 9.70 9.65 12.63
N LEU A 259 9.54 10.77 13.34
CA LEU A 259 9.78 12.12 12.80
C LEU A 259 11.21 12.28 12.28
N LEU A 260 12.20 11.84 13.07
CA LEU A 260 13.60 11.88 12.65
C LEU A 260 13.83 11.05 11.39
N TYR A 261 13.30 9.82 11.36
CA TYR A 261 13.36 8.96 10.19
C TYR A 261 12.71 9.63 8.97
N GLU A 262 11.51 10.21 9.15
CA GLU A 262 10.75 10.86 8.08
C GLU A 262 11.48 12.05 7.47
N VAL A 263 12.08 12.89 8.30
CA VAL A 263 12.89 14.05 7.86
C VAL A 263 14.09 13.58 7.03
N LEU A 264 14.86 12.62 7.56
CA LEU A 264 16.05 12.10 6.88
C LEU A 264 15.70 11.37 5.58
N ALA A 265 14.67 10.52 5.60
CA ALA A 265 14.21 9.77 4.43
C ALA A 265 13.68 10.72 3.36
N SER A 266 12.90 11.73 3.73
CA SER A 266 12.37 12.73 2.80
C SER A 266 13.46 13.58 2.16
N ALA A 267 14.44 14.03 2.93
CA ALA A 267 15.59 14.76 2.41
C ALA A 267 16.40 13.90 1.42
N PHE A 268 16.65 12.63 1.79
CA PHE A 268 17.39 11.70 0.93
C PHE A 268 16.64 11.38 -0.38
N ILE A 269 15.34 11.11 -0.32
CA ILE A 269 14.52 10.80 -1.50
C ILE A 269 14.45 12.03 -2.42
N THR A 270 14.26 13.24 -1.84
CA THR A 270 14.21 14.50 -2.61
C THR A 270 15.54 14.81 -3.26
N ALA A 271 16.65 14.67 -2.55
CA ALA A 271 17.99 14.85 -3.12
C ALA A 271 18.24 13.89 -4.30
N ARG A 272 17.87 12.63 -4.14
CA ARG A 272 18.00 11.59 -5.17
C ARG A 272 17.12 11.89 -6.40
N MET A 273 15.90 12.39 -6.20
CA MET A 273 15.01 12.84 -7.28
C MET A 273 15.65 14.01 -8.06
N LEU A 274 16.20 14.99 -7.35
CA LEU A 274 16.86 16.15 -7.97
C LEU A 274 18.11 15.76 -8.76
N LEU A 275 18.85 14.74 -8.34
CA LEU A 275 20.05 14.29 -8.99
C LEU A 275 19.79 13.37 -10.20
N ALA A 276 18.83 12.46 -10.10
CA ALA A 276 18.75 11.31 -10.99
C ALA A 276 17.41 11.16 -11.76
N GLU A 277 16.36 11.91 -11.42
CA GLU A 277 15.05 11.71 -12.06
C GLU A 277 14.72 12.80 -13.10
N PRO A 278 13.91 12.49 -14.14
CA PRO A 278 13.39 13.48 -15.09
C PRO A 278 12.30 14.35 -14.46
N GLN A 279 11.85 15.37 -15.18
CA GLN A 279 10.75 16.27 -14.79
C GLN A 279 10.95 16.98 -13.43
N ARG A 280 12.18 17.28 -13.05
CA ARG A 280 12.55 17.84 -11.73
C ARG A 280 11.76 19.10 -11.38
N ARG A 281 11.59 20.02 -12.35
CA ARG A 281 10.82 21.28 -12.14
C ARG A 281 9.35 21.00 -11.79
N ALA A 282 8.70 20.08 -12.51
CA ALA A 282 7.32 19.70 -12.25
C ALA A 282 7.18 19.04 -10.86
N LYS A 283 8.12 18.17 -10.50
CA LYS A 283 8.15 17.51 -9.17
C LYS A 283 8.38 18.50 -8.04
N VAL A 284 9.30 19.47 -8.20
CA VAL A 284 9.50 20.53 -7.20
C VAL A 284 8.25 21.39 -7.05
N LYS A 285 7.60 21.79 -8.16
CA LYS A 285 6.32 22.51 -8.12
C LYS A 285 5.25 21.71 -7.40
N ALA A 286 5.17 20.41 -7.64
CA ALA A 286 4.24 19.51 -6.97
C ALA A 286 4.50 19.40 -5.45
N ILE A 287 5.78 19.32 -5.03
CA ILE A 287 6.20 19.33 -3.62
C ILE A 287 5.75 20.63 -2.94
N LEU A 288 6.04 21.79 -3.56
CA LEU A 288 5.68 23.09 -2.98
C LEU A 288 4.16 23.25 -2.86
N ARG A 289 3.40 22.90 -3.92
CA ARG A 289 1.94 22.92 -3.92
C ARG A 289 1.37 21.97 -2.89
N GLY A 290 1.84 20.72 -2.85
CA GLY A 290 1.37 19.73 -1.86
C GLY A 290 1.65 20.17 -0.43
N THR A 291 2.86 20.70 -0.15
CA THR A 291 3.18 21.25 1.17
C THR A 291 2.23 22.39 1.56
N TRP A 292 1.96 23.32 0.63
CA TRP A 292 1.04 24.43 0.86
C TRP A 292 -0.39 23.94 1.15
N ASP A 293 -0.92 23.03 0.33
CA ASP A 293 -2.26 22.47 0.54
C ASP A 293 -2.35 21.66 1.84
N GLY A 294 -1.28 20.95 2.21
CA GLY A 294 -1.19 20.28 3.51
C GLY A 294 -1.20 21.24 4.70
N LEU A 295 -0.54 22.41 4.58
CA LEU A 295 -0.56 23.48 5.60
C LEU A 295 -1.96 24.07 5.77
N LEU A 296 -2.71 24.22 4.68
CA LEU A 296 -4.09 24.72 4.67
C LEU A 296 -5.14 23.64 5.01
N GLY A 297 -4.73 22.36 5.20
CA GLY A 297 -5.65 21.28 5.48
C GLY A 297 -6.49 20.83 4.29
N ARG A 298 -6.08 21.15 3.05
CA ARG A 298 -6.76 20.75 1.83
C ARG A 298 -6.37 19.31 1.49
N LEU A 299 -7.13 18.36 1.99
CA LEU A 299 -6.93 16.93 1.77
C LEU A 299 -7.97 16.38 0.78
N GLY A 300 -7.92 15.07 0.49
CA GLY A 300 -8.83 14.40 -0.44
C GLY A 300 -8.17 13.98 -1.74
N PRO A 301 -8.94 13.55 -2.75
CA PRO A 301 -8.40 13.14 -4.03
C PRO A 301 -7.64 14.31 -4.70
N PRO A 302 -6.46 14.07 -5.29
CA PRO A 302 -5.80 15.06 -6.15
C PRO A 302 -6.66 15.41 -7.37
N ASP A 303 -6.49 16.63 -7.93
CA ASP A 303 -7.28 17.10 -9.08
C ASP A 303 -7.30 16.10 -10.25
N ALA A 304 -6.19 15.41 -10.50
CA ALA A 304 -6.10 14.39 -11.54
C ALA A 304 -7.08 13.20 -11.36
N PHE A 305 -7.62 13.02 -10.15
CA PHE A 305 -8.58 11.97 -9.80
C PHE A 305 -9.94 12.53 -9.32
N ALA A 306 -10.05 13.84 -9.19
CA ALA A 306 -11.26 14.49 -8.68
C ALA A 306 -12.41 14.50 -9.70
N GLU A 307 -12.10 14.43 -11.01
CA GLU A 307 -13.05 14.45 -12.11
C GLU A 307 -12.76 13.32 -13.11
N SER A 308 -13.35 12.16 -12.88
CA SER A 308 -13.82 11.29 -13.95
C SER A 308 -15.31 11.13 -13.74
N PRO A 309 -16.16 11.93 -14.45
CA PRO A 309 -17.55 11.61 -14.51
C PRO A 309 -17.69 10.21 -15.13
N ALA A 310 -18.60 9.41 -14.59
CA ALA A 310 -19.00 8.15 -15.18
C ALA A 310 -19.60 8.45 -16.58
N GLY A 311 -18.82 8.23 -17.63
CA GLY A 311 -19.30 8.40 -18.99
C GLY A 311 -18.23 8.82 -19.99
N ILE A 312 -17.90 7.88 -20.87
CA ILE A 312 -17.35 8.09 -22.22
C ILE A 312 -15.92 8.69 -22.27
N SER A 313 -14.92 7.87 -22.13
CA SER A 313 -13.63 8.12 -22.78
C SER A 313 -13.76 7.65 -24.23
N GLU A 314 -13.90 8.58 -25.17
CA GLU A 314 -13.67 8.34 -26.58
C GLU A 314 -12.28 7.70 -26.73
N ASP A 315 -12.31 6.56 -27.36
CA ASP A 315 -11.17 5.82 -27.90
C ASP A 315 -10.41 6.77 -28.85
N ARG A 316 -9.38 7.45 -28.38
CA ARG A 316 -8.41 8.08 -29.28
C ARG A 316 -7.54 6.95 -29.82
N GLY A 317 -8.06 6.35 -30.88
CA GLY A 317 -7.33 5.46 -31.74
C GLY A 317 -5.97 6.09 -32.09
N HIS A 318 -4.91 5.41 -31.74
CA HIS A 318 -3.63 5.61 -32.41
C HIS A 318 -3.86 5.25 -33.88
N ALA A 319 -3.98 6.29 -34.70
CA ALA A 319 -3.89 6.18 -36.13
C ALA A 319 -2.46 5.67 -36.42
N ASP A 320 -2.41 4.43 -36.82
CA ASP A 320 -1.25 3.81 -37.44
C ASP A 320 -0.99 4.55 -38.74
N SER A 321 0.02 5.43 -38.73
CA SER A 321 0.54 6.06 -39.94
C SER A 321 1.37 5.02 -40.68
N GLY A 322 0.70 4.20 -41.48
CA GLY A 322 1.33 3.39 -42.50
C GLY A 322 2.02 4.30 -43.50
N ASP A 323 3.33 4.18 -43.58
CA ASP A 323 4.18 4.76 -44.62
C ASP A 323 4.08 3.86 -45.87
N PRO A 324 3.69 4.39 -47.03
CA PRO A 324 3.71 3.62 -48.24
C PRO A 324 5.07 3.78 -48.91
N LEU A 325 5.90 2.78 -48.92
CA LEU A 325 7.01 2.70 -49.87
C LEU A 325 6.72 1.62 -50.90
N ASP A 326 6.37 2.12 -52.08
CA ASP A 326 6.42 1.47 -53.35
C ASP A 326 7.82 1.12 -53.81
N LEU A 327 7.90 0.03 -54.64
CA LEU A 327 8.91 -0.45 -55.55
C LEU A 327 10.04 -1.28 -54.99
#